data_1b38ad4576a7b2f03a4ed292215dc256
#
_entry.id   1b38ad4576a7b2f03a4ed292215dc256
#
_cell.length_a   1.000
_cell.length_b   1.000
_cell.length_c   1.000
_cell.angle_alpha   90.00
_cell.angle_beta   90.00
_cell.angle_gamma   90.00
#
_symmetry.space_group_name_H-M   'P 1'
#
loop_
_entity.id
_entity.type
_entity.pdbx_description
1 polymer ?
#
loop_
_entity_poly.entity_id
_entity_poly.type
_entity_poly.pdbx_seq_one_letter_code
_entity_poly.pdbx_strand_id
1 'polypeptide(L)'
;MLVDFWAPWCGPCRNLTPIIDRIAAQFVGKVKVGKLNVDDAQDVASKYGVTSIPRVFIFKGGDKPRRSIVGLTSEQELVKAINAVVEG
;
A
#
# COMPACT_ATOMS: atom_id res chain seq x y z
N MET A 1 3.45 5.76 -6.83
CA MET A 1 3.73 5.59 -5.40
C MET A 1 2.77 4.58 -4.78
N LEU A 2 3.29 3.71 -3.96
CA LEU A 2 2.49 2.73 -3.22
C LEU A 2 2.51 3.10 -1.75
N VAL A 3 1.33 3.11 -1.12
CA VAL A 3 1.19 3.42 0.31
C VAL A 3 0.50 2.26 1.02
N ASP A 4 1.15 1.71 2.03
CA ASP A 4 0.62 0.63 2.87
C ASP A 4 0.10 1.22 4.18
N PHE A 5 -1.21 1.18 4.37
CA PHE A 5 -1.85 1.59 5.62
C PHE A 5 -1.85 0.42 6.58
N TRP A 6 -1.26 0.62 7.75
CA TRP A 6 -1.04 -0.46 8.73
C TRP A 6 -1.17 0.06 10.16
N ALA A 7 -1.14 -0.85 11.12
CA ALA A 7 -1.06 -0.51 12.54
C ALA A 7 -0.28 -1.60 13.28
N PRO A 8 0.40 -1.25 14.39
CA PRO A 8 1.20 -2.23 15.15
C PRO A 8 0.38 -3.40 15.73
N TRP A 9 -0.90 -3.15 16.04
CA TRP A 9 -1.80 -4.15 16.61
C TRP A 9 -2.44 -5.07 15.56
N CYS A 10 -2.19 -4.82 14.31
CA CYS A 10 -2.83 -5.54 13.21
C CYS A 10 -1.95 -6.73 12.79
N GLY A 11 -2.42 -7.94 13.06
CA GLY A 11 -1.71 -9.18 12.70
C GLY A 11 -1.46 -9.32 11.20
N PRO A 12 -2.51 -9.23 10.35
CA PRO A 12 -2.32 -9.31 8.89
C PRO A 12 -1.40 -8.23 8.34
N CYS A 13 -1.38 -7.04 8.95
CA CYS A 13 -0.47 -5.97 8.53
C CYS A 13 0.99 -6.38 8.73
N ARG A 14 1.30 -7.05 9.84
CA ARG A 14 2.64 -7.54 10.12
C ARG A 14 3.06 -8.64 9.16
N ASN A 15 2.10 -9.47 8.72
CA ASN A 15 2.37 -10.50 7.72
C ASN A 15 2.62 -9.90 6.35
N LEU A 16 2.04 -8.74 6.06
CA LEU A 16 2.23 -8.03 4.79
C LEU A 16 3.56 -7.27 4.75
N THR A 17 4.09 -6.87 5.90
CA THR A 17 5.32 -6.05 5.97
C THR A 17 6.49 -6.64 5.16
N PRO A 18 6.87 -7.93 5.31
CA PRO A 18 7.97 -8.47 4.52
C PRO A 18 7.68 -8.47 3.02
N ILE A 19 6.42 -8.61 2.64
CA ILE A 19 6.02 -8.53 1.22
C ILE A 19 6.22 -7.11 0.70
N ILE A 20 5.79 -6.11 1.47
CA ILE A 20 5.98 -4.69 1.11
C ILE A 20 7.48 -4.35 1.02
N ASP A 21 8.29 -4.87 1.92
CA ASP A 21 9.73 -4.63 1.89
C ASP A 21 10.37 -5.21 0.62
N ARG A 22 9.94 -6.40 0.20
CA ARG A 22 10.42 -6.99 -1.07
C ARG A 22 9.96 -6.18 -2.27
N ILE A 23 8.73 -5.69 -2.26
CA ILE A 23 8.20 -4.82 -3.32
C ILE A 23 9.03 -3.53 -3.39
N ALA A 24 9.35 -2.91 -2.26
CA ALA A 24 10.16 -1.71 -2.23
C ALA A 24 11.54 -1.94 -2.86
N ALA A 25 12.16 -3.07 -2.58
CA ALA A 25 13.46 -3.42 -3.15
C ALA A 25 13.36 -3.69 -4.66
N GLN A 26 12.31 -4.38 -5.08
CA GLN A 26 12.11 -4.75 -6.49
C GLN A 26 11.87 -3.54 -7.39
N PHE A 27 11.15 -2.56 -6.88
CA PHE A 27 10.75 -1.38 -7.67
C PHE A 27 11.56 -0.12 -7.32
N VAL A 28 12.71 -0.29 -6.67
CA VAL A 28 13.59 0.85 -6.34
C VAL A 28 13.94 1.64 -7.61
N GLY A 29 13.80 2.95 -7.54
CA GLY A 29 14.02 3.83 -8.70
C GLY A 29 12.84 3.93 -9.65
N LYS A 30 11.82 3.08 -9.53
CA LYS A 30 10.63 3.09 -10.39
C LYS A 30 9.38 3.50 -9.64
N VAL A 31 9.17 2.96 -8.44
CA VAL A 31 7.99 3.23 -7.62
C VAL A 31 8.45 3.53 -6.21
N LYS A 32 7.97 4.63 -5.65
CA LYS A 32 8.19 4.94 -4.24
C LYS A 32 7.21 4.13 -3.40
N VAL A 33 7.72 3.51 -2.34
CA VAL A 33 6.93 2.70 -1.42
C VAL A 33 7.00 3.33 -0.04
N GLY A 34 5.83 3.62 0.52
CA GLY A 34 5.71 4.18 1.85
C GLY A 34 4.78 3.36 2.72
N LYS A 35 4.95 3.50 4.02
CA LYS A 35 4.08 2.89 5.03
C LYS A 35 3.49 3.98 5.88
N LEU A 36 2.20 3.89 6.17
CA LEU A 36 1.51 4.88 6.99
C LEU A 36 0.81 4.16 8.15
N ASN A 37 1.24 4.49 9.37
CA ASN A 37 0.59 3.98 10.57
C ASN A 37 -0.71 4.76 10.80
N VAL A 38 -1.84 4.08 10.70
CA VAL A 38 -3.16 4.75 10.80
C VAL A 38 -3.40 5.36 12.18
N ASP A 39 -2.74 4.86 13.22
CA ASP A 39 -2.86 5.44 14.56
C ASP A 39 -2.23 6.83 14.63
N ASP A 40 -1.17 7.05 13.85
CA ASP A 40 -0.46 8.34 13.78
C ASP A 40 -1.06 9.29 12.76
N ALA A 41 -1.87 8.78 11.83
CA ALA A 41 -2.38 9.56 10.69
C ALA A 41 -3.87 9.28 10.47
N GLN A 42 -4.67 9.47 11.50
CA GLN A 42 -6.11 9.20 11.46
C GLN A 42 -6.83 10.09 10.46
N ASP A 43 -6.38 11.32 10.31
CA ASP A 43 -6.95 12.28 9.35
C ASP A 43 -6.74 11.83 7.91
N VAL A 44 -5.55 11.32 7.59
CA VAL A 44 -5.25 10.81 6.24
C VAL A 44 -6.04 9.54 5.96
N ALA A 45 -6.09 8.61 6.91
CA ALA A 45 -6.87 7.39 6.78
C ALA A 45 -8.34 7.70 6.55
N SER A 46 -8.89 8.66 7.30
CA SER A 46 -10.26 9.10 7.15
C SER A 46 -10.51 9.72 5.78
N LYS A 47 -9.59 10.56 5.31
CA LYS A 47 -9.68 11.21 3.99
C LYS A 47 -9.84 10.19 2.87
N TYR A 48 -9.13 9.07 2.96
CA TYR A 48 -9.16 8.03 1.93
C TYR A 48 -10.15 6.91 2.23
N GLY A 49 -10.97 7.07 3.27
CA GLY A 49 -11.99 6.09 3.63
C GLY A 49 -11.43 4.74 4.06
N VAL A 50 -10.26 4.75 4.69
CA VAL A 50 -9.62 3.52 5.17
C VAL A 50 -10.30 3.08 6.47
N THR A 51 -11.19 2.10 6.37
CA THR A 51 -11.94 1.54 7.50
C THR A 51 -11.44 0.17 7.92
N SER A 52 -10.65 -0.48 7.08
CA SER A 52 -10.03 -1.77 7.40
C SER A 52 -8.59 -1.78 6.92
N ILE A 53 -7.74 -2.49 7.64
CA ILE A 53 -6.31 -2.61 7.35
C ILE A 53 -5.92 -4.08 7.36
N PRO A 54 -4.85 -4.49 6.64
CA PRO A 54 -4.02 -3.63 5.79
C PRO A 54 -4.78 -3.13 4.57
N ARG A 55 -4.38 -1.96 4.10
CA ARG A 55 -4.94 -1.37 2.89
C ARG A 55 -3.79 -0.79 2.07
N VAL A 56 -3.74 -1.12 0.80
CA VAL A 56 -2.68 -0.65 -0.08
C VAL A 56 -3.28 0.20 -1.19
N PHE A 57 -2.77 1.42 -1.32
CA PHE A 57 -3.12 2.30 -2.44
C PHE A 57 -1.93 2.43 -3.38
N ILE A 58 -2.21 2.45 -4.69
CA ILE A 58 -1.21 2.70 -5.71
C ILE A 58 -1.62 3.96 -6.47
N PHE A 59 -0.71 4.94 -6.46
CA PHE A 59 -0.92 6.24 -7.10
C PHE A 59 -0.04 6.37 -8.34
N LYS A 60 -0.56 7.06 -9.35
CA LYS A 60 0.23 7.43 -10.53
C LYS A 60 0.05 8.94 -10.74
N GLY A 61 0.80 9.72 -9.96
CA GLY A 61 0.62 11.16 -9.92
C GLY A 61 -0.67 11.55 -9.22
N GLY A 62 -0.72 12.77 -8.67
CA GLY A 62 -1.91 13.29 -8.03
C GLY A 62 -2.23 12.63 -6.69
N ASP A 63 -3.39 12.95 -6.16
CA ASP A 63 -3.82 12.52 -4.82
C ASP A 63 -4.95 11.48 -4.83
N LYS A 64 -5.30 10.97 -6.01
CA LYS A 64 -6.33 9.93 -6.14
C LYS A 64 -5.69 8.60 -6.48
N PRO A 65 -5.96 7.55 -5.69
CA PRO A 65 -5.36 6.24 -5.98
C PRO A 65 -5.94 5.64 -7.26
N ARG A 66 -5.07 5.02 -8.05
CA ARG A 66 -5.45 4.25 -9.24
C ARG A 66 -5.91 2.85 -8.90
N ARG A 67 -5.36 2.28 -7.84
CA ARG A 67 -5.71 0.95 -7.35
C ARG A 67 -5.81 0.96 -5.84
N SER A 68 -6.71 0.13 -5.33
CA SER A 68 -6.88 -0.06 -3.90
C SER A 68 -7.01 -1.55 -3.63
N ILE A 69 -6.20 -2.06 -2.71
CA ILE A 69 -6.20 -3.47 -2.33
C ILE A 69 -6.52 -3.55 -0.84
N VAL A 70 -7.54 -4.31 -0.49
CA VAL A 70 -8.00 -4.47 0.89
C VAL A 70 -7.56 -5.83 1.40
N GLY A 71 -6.94 -5.85 2.59
CA GLY A 71 -6.56 -7.07 3.26
C GLY A 71 -5.20 -7.61 2.84
N LEU A 72 -4.83 -8.75 3.40
CA LEU A 72 -3.59 -9.42 3.09
C LEU A 72 -3.60 -9.93 1.65
N THR A 73 -2.52 -9.65 0.93
CA THR A 73 -2.38 -10.04 -0.47
C THR A 73 -1.00 -10.65 -0.69
N SER A 74 -0.80 -11.25 -1.85
CA SER A 74 0.48 -11.84 -2.21
C SER A 74 1.38 -10.84 -2.91
N GLU A 75 2.69 -11.14 -2.92
CA GLU A 75 3.65 -10.35 -3.67
C GLU A 75 3.29 -10.32 -5.16
N GLN A 76 2.87 -11.45 -5.72
CA GLN A 76 2.50 -11.55 -7.13
C GLN A 76 1.33 -10.63 -7.48
N GLU A 77 0.31 -10.58 -6.63
CA GLU A 77 -0.83 -9.70 -6.84
C GLU A 77 -0.43 -8.23 -6.78
N LEU A 78 0.47 -7.86 -5.87
CA LEU A 78 0.98 -6.50 -5.77
C LEU A 78 1.79 -6.12 -7.00
N VAL A 79 2.65 -7.02 -7.49
CA VAL A 79 3.44 -6.78 -8.70
C VAL A 79 2.52 -6.55 -9.89
N LYS A 80 1.49 -7.38 -10.05
CA LYS A 80 0.49 -7.20 -11.12
C LYS A 80 -0.20 -5.85 -11.03
N ALA A 81 -0.62 -5.47 -9.83
CA ALA A 81 -1.32 -4.21 -9.62
C ALA A 81 -0.43 -3.01 -9.93
N ILE A 82 0.83 -3.05 -9.49
CA ILE A 82 1.80 -1.99 -9.75
C ILE A 82 2.05 -1.86 -11.26
N ASN A 83 2.30 -2.96 -11.93
CA ASN A 83 2.56 -2.95 -13.38
C ASN A 83 1.35 -2.43 -14.14
N ALA A 84 0.14 -2.80 -13.76
CA ALA A 84 -1.08 -2.30 -14.38
C ALA A 84 -1.20 -0.78 -14.25
N VAL A 85 -0.83 -0.22 -13.11
CA VAL A 85 -0.86 1.22 -12.88
C VAL A 85 0.24 1.94 -13.67
N VAL A 86 1.47 1.40 -13.62
CA VAL A 86 2.64 2.01 -14.29
C VAL A 86 2.48 1.99 -15.80
N GLU A 87 1.98 0.90 -16.35
CA GLU A 87 1.80 0.70 -17.80
C GLU A 87 0.51 1.30 -18.33
N GLY A 88 -0.48 1.49 -17.46
CA GLY A 88 -1.78 2.04 -17.83
C GLY A 88 -1.81 3.60 -17.89
#